data_5cd1ae691b44bd32e38d3e533d782410
#
_entry.id   5cd1ae691b44bd32e38d3e533d782410
#
_cell.length_a   1.000
_cell.length_b   1.000
_cell.length_c   1.000
_cell.angle_alpha   90.00
_cell.angle_beta   90.00
_cell.angle_gamma   90.00
#
_symmetry.space_group_name_H-M   'P 1'
#
loop_
_entity.id
_entity.type
_entity.pdbx_description
1 polymer ?
#
loop_
_entity_poly.entity_id
_entity_poly.type
_entity_poly.pdbx_seq_one_letter_code
_entity_poly.pdbx_strand_id
1 'polypeptide(L)'
;MYSFVKNRKFAYILAAILFIFSVISPFILPFHQGIDLTGGVQVKYNVTNIDTEKVISETREKFIAEAKNTLSHEEQAILTDFLVYRITGSDDFMIEIGVDEAMTTGDTATKTAFVNATKEKFFHNLQELYNSVSDGKITQSQYVNIGASFGEYIKNSGYISLTLVVIMISIYIMYAFSGAIPGMASWPFAVVTGISLLHDVVVAFGLYVLTSAIFPAFKIDIFLITAMLTVLGYSINDTIVIMDRVRATLKEEKKKNLPTIIDEAIHGTMRRSLFTSLTILIVLLAMFIFGPESIKGFVLAMIFGTVVGTWSSIFLAAPALVDLTDFDPNKKIPKKPRRDEDGIIL
;
A
#
# COMPACT_ATOMS: atom_id res chain seq x y z
N MET A 1 31.39 17.29 3.53
CA MET A 1 30.43 16.19 3.71
C MET A 1 29.04 16.78 3.78
N TYR A 2 28.05 16.25 3.07
CA TYR A 2 26.70 16.79 3.10
C TYR A 2 26.10 16.51 4.49
N SER A 3 25.45 17.53 5.11
CA SER A 3 24.81 17.36 6.40
C SER A 3 23.29 17.19 6.20
N PHE A 4 22.78 16.02 6.47
CA PHE A 4 21.35 15.68 6.42
C PHE A 4 20.61 16.39 7.54
N VAL A 5 21.20 16.42 8.72
CA VAL A 5 20.61 17.06 9.90
C VAL A 5 20.48 18.58 9.73
N LYS A 6 21.48 19.24 9.11
CA LYS A 6 21.39 20.70 8.84
C LYS A 6 20.26 21.03 7.87
N ASN A 7 20.05 20.16 6.86
CA ASN A 7 19.06 20.35 5.80
C ASN A 7 17.69 19.70 6.10
N ARG A 8 17.50 19.15 7.32
CA ARG A 8 16.30 18.39 7.68
C ARG A 8 14.98 19.13 7.51
N LYS A 9 14.98 20.46 7.72
CA LYS A 9 13.77 21.29 7.55
C LYS A 9 13.21 21.21 6.13
N PHE A 10 14.10 21.19 5.12
CA PHE A 10 13.67 21.03 3.73
C PHE A 10 13.07 19.63 3.50
N ALA A 11 13.70 18.59 4.05
CA ALA A 11 13.17 17.22 3.97
C ALA A 11 11.80 17.11 4.67
N TYR A 12 11.62 17.73 5.84
CA TYR A 12 10.33 17.74 6.54
C TYR A 12 9.24 18.46 5.75
N ILE A 13 9.56 19.58 5.11
CA ILE A 13 8.60 20.29 4.26
C ILE A 13 8.17 19.39 3.08
N LEU A 14 9.13 18.74 2.42
CA LEU A 14 8.83 17.82 1.32
C LEU A 14 8.00 16.62 1.80
N ALA A 15 8.38 16.01 2.93
CA ALA A 15 7.61 14.93 3.55
C ALA A 15 6.17 15.35 3.87
N ALA A 16 6.02 16.54 4.47
CA ALA A 16 4.71 17.08 4.81
C ALA A 16 3.84 17.36 3.57
N ILE A 17 4.43 17.90 2.50
CA ILE A 17 3.72 18.15 1.23
C ILE A 17 3.26 16.82 0.63
N LEU A 18 4.14 15.81 0.53
CA LEU A 18 3.78 14.50 0.01
C LEU A 18 2.71 13.82 0.88
N PHE A 19 2.84 13.90 2.19
CA PHE A 19 1.87 13.33 3.12
C PHE A 19 0.50 14.00 3.00
N ILE A 20 0.44 15.34 3.01
CA ILE A 20 -0.81 16.08 2.86
C ILE A 20 -1.46 15.78 1.51
N PHE A 21 -0.68 15.81 0.42
CA PHE A 21 -1.16 15.42 -0.90
C PHE A 21 -1.77 14.02 -0.87
N SER A 22 -1.08 13.06 -0.26
CA SER A 22 -1.51 11.65 -0.21
C SER A 22 -2.77 11.44 0.64
N VAL A 23 -2.94 12.21 1.72
CA VAL A 23 -4.18 12.18 2.54
C VAL A 23 -5.35 12.78 1.77
N ILE A 24 -5.12 13.84 0.98
CA ILE A 24 -6.16 14.56 0.26
C ILE A 24 -6.53 13.84 -1.05
N SER A 25 -5.58 13.16 -1.70
CA SER A 25 -5.76 12.55 -3.01
C SER A 25 -6.98 11.63 -3.14
N PRO A 26 -7.33 10.75 -2.16
CA PRO A 26 -8.52 9.88 -2.26
C PRO A 26 -9.86 10.63 -2.23
N PHE A 27 -9.86 11.89 -1.78
CA PHE A 27 -11.08 12.71 -1.70
C PHE A 27 -11.30 13.59 -2.94
N ILE A 28 -10.23 13.85 -3.70
CA ILE A 28 -10.28 14.76 -4.87
C ILE A 28 -10.16 13.99 -6.18
N LEU A 29 -9.34 12.93 -6.20
CA LEU A 29 -9.07 12.17 -7.41
C LEU A 29 -10.07 11.01 -7.55
N PRO A 30 -10.61 10.77 -8.76
CA PRO A 30 -11.37 9.56 -9.02
C PRO A 30 -10.42 8.36 -8.94
N PHE A 31 -10.78 7.33 -8.22
CA PHE A 31 -10.03 6.08 -8.18
C PHE A 31 -10.97 4.89 -8.29
N HIS A 32 -10.46 3.79 -8.83
CA HIS A 32 -11.23 2.59 -9.05
C HIS A 32 -10.97 1.58 -7.93
N GLN A 33 -12.03 1.08 -7.32
CA GLN A 33 -11.93 -0.01 -6.35
C GLN A 33 -12.09 -1.35 -7.07
N GLY A 34 -11.29 -2.33 -6.67
CA GLY A 34 -11.46 -3.71 -7.11
C GLY A 34 -12.72 -4.33 -6.50
N ILE A 35 -13.26 -5.31 -7.19
CA ILE A 35 -14.44 -6.06 -6.71
C ILE A 35 -14.17 -6.78 -5.38
N ASP A 36 -12.92 -7.01 -5.03
CA ASP A 36 -12.52 -7.58 -3.74
C ASP A 36 -12.90 -6.69 -2.55
N LEU A 37 -13.03 -5.38 -2.79
CA LEU A 37 -13.35 -4.39 -1.76
C LEU A 37 -14.80 -3.89 -1.83
N THR A 38 -15.41 -3.88 -3.01
CA THR A 38 -16.78 -3.37 -3.20
C THR A 38 -17.80 -4.48 -3.23
N GLY A 39 -17.37 -5.70 -3.48
CA GLY A 39 -18.23 -6.75 -3.99
C GLY A 39 -18.47 -6.57 -5.49
N GLY A 40 -18.77 -7.65 -6.17
CA GLY A 40 -19.01 -7.60 -7.60
C GLY A 40 -18.72 -8.92 -8.31
N VAL A 41 -18.61 -8.83 -9.62
CA VAL A 41 -18.32 -9.99 -10.47
C VAL A 41 -17.20 -9.66 -11.44
N GLN A 42 -16.32 -10.62 -11.61
CA GLN A 42 -15.29 -10.62 -12.64
C GLN A 42 -15.48 -11.81 -13.56
N VAL A 43 -15.52 -11.54 -14.86
CA VAL A 43 -15.69 -12.57 -15.88
C VAL A 43 -14.58 -12.48 -16.92
N LYS A 44 -13.91 -13.60 -17.13
CA LYS A 44 -12.91 -13.73 -18.19
C LYS A 44 -13.56 -14.31 -19.43
N TYR A 45 -13.31 -13.67 -20.56
CA TYR A 45 -13.72 -14.14 -21.89
C TYR A 45 -12.50 -14.51 -22.73
N ASN A 46 -12.54 -15.70 -23.29
CA ASN A 46 -11.56 -16.15 -24.28
C ASN A 46 -12.04 -15.73 -25.66
N VAL A 47 -11.12 -15.20 -26.47
CA VAL A 47 -11.39 -14.75 -27.84
C VAL A 47 -10.58 -15.60 -28.81
N THR A 48 -11.21 -16.09 -29.86
CA THR A 48 -10.57 -16.93 -30.88
C THR A 48 -10.76 -16.32 -32.25
N ASN A 49 -9.65 -15.98 -32.93
CA ASN A 49 -9.64 -15.48 -34.32
C ASN A 49 -10.52 -14.23 -34.55
N ILE A 50 -10.58 -13.32 -33.59
CA ILE A 50 -11.22 -11.98 -33.74
C ILE A 50 -10.28 -10.94 -33.13
N ASP A 51 -10.35 -9.72 -33.59
CA ASP A 51 -9.63 -8.58 -33.01
C ASP A 51 -10.20 -8.24 -31.63
N THR A 52 -9.44 -8.57 -30.58
CA THR A 52 -9.83 -8.36 -29.19
C THR A 52 -10.02 -6.88 -28.86
N GLU A 53 -9.23 -5.98 -29.42
CA GLU A 53 -9.38 -4.53 -29.14
C GLU A 53 -10.72 -4.01 -29.68
N LYS A 54 -11.13 -4.48 -30.84
CA LYS A 54 -12.45 -4.16 -31.41
C LYS A 54 -13.57 -4.69 -30.50
N VAL A 55 -13.46 -5.94 -30.03
CA VAL A 55 -14.45 -6.52 -29.10
C VAL A 55 -14.52 -5.72 -27.81
N ILE A 56 -13.39 -5.32 -27.26
CA ILE A 56 -13.34 -4.52 -26.01
C ILE A 56 -14.02 -3.16 -26.24
N SER A 57 -13.74 -2.46 -27.36
CA SER A 57 -14.36 -1.16 -27.62
C SER A 57 -15.87 -1.28 -27.83
N GLU A 58 -16.33 -2.25 -28.61
CA GLU A 58 -17.75 -2.54 -28.81
C GLU A 58 -18.44 -2.95 -27.51
N THR A 59 -17.76 -3.70 -26.64
CA THR A 59 -18.27 -4.08 -25.32
C THR A 59 -18.50 -2.87 -24.44
N ARG A 60 -17.55 -1.93 -24.41
CA ARG A 60 -17.67 -0.69 -23.62
C ARG A 60 -18.75 0.24 -24.14
N GLU A 61 -18.82 0.41 -25.46
CA GLU A 61 -19.69 1.39 -26.08
C GLU A 61 -21.13 0.90 -26.27
N LYS A 62 -21.32 -0.40 -26.54
CA LYS A 62 -22.57 -0.94 -26.99
C LYS A 62 -23.09 -2.12 -26.16
N PHE A 63 -22.34 -3.21 -26.03
CA PHE A 63 -22.87 -4.46 -25.49
C PHE A 63 -23.25 -4.36 -24.01
N ILE A 64 -22.50 -3.64 -23.20
CA ILE A 64 -22.84 -3.38 -21.79
C ILE A 64 -24.17 -2.63 -21.70
N ALA A 65 -24.36 -1.61 -22.52
CA ALA A 65 -25.60 -0.83 -22.54
C ALA A 65 -26.79 -1.68 -23.00
N GLU A 66 -26.63 -2.48 -24.06
CA GLU A 66 -27.67 -3.39 -24.55
C GLU A 66 -28.03 -4.47 -23.53
N ALA A 67 -27.04 -5.14 -22.93
CA ALA A 67 -27.27 -6.12 -21.86
C ALA A 67 -27.95 -5.50 -20.63
N LYS A 68 -27.61 -4.26 -20.28
CA LYS A 68 -28.23 -3.51 -19.20
C LYS A 68 -29.66 -3.12 -19.48
N ASN A 69 -29.98 -2.75 -20.73
CA ASN A 69 -31.34 -2.34 -21.13
C ASN A 69 -32.39 -3.46 -21.02
N THR A 70 -31.97 -4.72 -20.97
CA THR A 70 -32.89 -5.86 -20.77
C THR A 70 -33.26 -6.09 -19.30
N LEU A 71 -32.60 -5.38 -18.37
CA LEU A 71 -32.83 -5.43 -16.94
C LEU A 71 -33.86 -4.40 -16.50
N SER A 72 -34.56 -4.66 -15.39
CA SER A 72 -35.45 -3.69 -14.76
C SER A 72 -34.67 -2.49 -14.20
N HIS A 73 -35.33 -1.38 -13.91
CA HIS A 73 -34.69 -0.20 -13.34
C HIS A 73 -34.00 -0.51 -11.99
N GLU A 74 -34.58 -1.36 -11.16
CA GLU A 74 -34.00 -1.78 -9.89
C GLU A 74 -32.74 -2.66 -10.10
N GLU A 75 -32.80 -3.60 -11.06
CA GLU A 75 -31.64 -4.42 -11.46
C GLU A 75 -30.52 -3.59 -12.06
N GLN A 76 -30.84 -2.55 -12.83
CA GLN A 76 -29.83 -1.65 -13.40
C GLN A 76 -29.14 -0.80 -12.34
N ALA A 77 -29.86 -0.37 -11.31
CA ALA A 77 -29.35 0.51 -10.27
C ALA A 77 -28.24 -0.13 -9.43
N ILE A 78 -28.30 -1.44 -9.23
CA ILE A 78 -27.31 -2.16 -8.43
C ILE A 78 -25.99 -2.44 -9.17
N LEU A 79 -25.96 -2.36 -10.50
CA LEU A 79 -24.77 -2.63 -11.30
C LEU A 79 -23.98 -1.33 -11.54
N THR A 80 -22.81 -1.26 -10.94
CA THR A 80 -21.92 -0.08 -10.96
C THR A 80 -20.55 -0.44 -11.54
N ASP A 81 -19.74 0.56 -11.84
CA ASP A 81 -18.30 0.43 -12.16
C ASP A 81 -17.94 -0.66 -13.18
N PHE A 82 -18.50 -0.52 -14.39
CA PHE A 82 -18.15 -1.43 -15.48
C PHE A 82 -16.73 -1.18 -15.99
N LEU A 83 -15.88 -2.17 -15.86
CA LEU A 83 -14.52 -2.10 -16.37
C LEU A 83 -14.24 -3.27 -17.31
N VAL A 84 -13.74 -2.95 -18.50
CA VAL A 84 -13.35 -3.93 -19.53
C VAL A 84 -11.91 -3.68 -19.92
N TYR A 85 -11.07 -4.70 -19.82
CA TYR A 85 -9.65 -4.60 -20.15
C TYR A 85 -9.09 -5.90 -20.72
N ARG A 86 -8.06 -5.75 -21.58
CA ARG A 86 -7.35 -6.88 -22.17
C ARG A 86 -6.40 -7.52 -21.15
N ILE A 87 -6.25 -8.84 -21.22
CA ILE A 87 -5.23 -9.56 -20.46
C ILE A 87 -3.93 -9.56 -21.26
N THR A 88 -2.85 -9.01 -20.68
CA THR A 88 -1.56 -8.93 -21.35
C THR A 88 -1.02 -10.33 -21.68
N GLY A 89 -0.56 -10.51 -22.92
CA GLY A 89 0.02 -11.76 -23.41
C GLY A 89 -0.99 -12.79 -23.87
N SER A 90 -2.29 -12.46 -23.90
CA SER A 90 -3.34 -13.28 -24.52
C SER A 90 -4.31 -12.42 -25.33
N ASP A 91 -5.14 -13.08 -26.12
CA ASP A 91 -6.27 -12.43 -26.80
C ASP A 91 -7.53 -12.37 -25.93
N ASP A 92 -7.42 -12.78 -24.68
CA ASP A 92 -8.52 -12.76 -23.74
C ASP A 92 -8.74 -11.37 -23.14
N PHE A 93 -9.96 -11.13 -22.70
CA PHE A 93 -10.29 -9.90 -21.99
C PHE A 93 -11.11 -10.21 -20.73
N MET A 94 -11.17 -9.24 -19.85
CA MET A 94 -11.87 -9.33 -18.56
C MET A 94 -12.90 -8.23 -18.45
N ILE A 95 -14.07 -8.60 -17.91
CA ILE A 95 -15.12 -7.66 -17.53
C ILE A 95 -15.27 -7.74 -16.02
N GLU A 96 -15.23 -6.59 -15.38
CA GLU A 96 -15.55 -6.45 -13.97
C GLU A 96 -16.74 -5.53 -13.80
N ILE A 97 -17.60 -5.89 -12.88
CA ILE A 97 -18.80 -5.12 -12.56
C ILE A 97 -18.87 -4.99 -11.04
N GLY A 98 -18.84 -3.77 -10.54
CA GLY A 98 -19.14 -3.46 -9.16
C GLY A 98 -20.62 -3.65 -8.88
N VAL A 99 -20.96 -3.97 -7.63
CA VAL A 99 -22.35 -4.15 -7.21
C VAL A 99 -22.61 -3.39 -5.92
N ASP A 100 -23.60 -2.50 -5.96
CA ASP A 100 -24.05 -1.76 -4.78
C ASP A 100 -25.28 -2.45 -4.15
N GLU A 101 -25.01 -3.29 -3.14
CA GLU A 101 -26.08 -3.97 -2.39
C GLU A 101 -26.93 -3.02 -1.52
N ALA A 102 -26.45 -1.80 -1.25
CA ALA A 102 -27.24 -0.82 -0.48
C ALA A 102 -28.49 -0.33 -1.24
N MET A 103 -28.48 -0.45 -2.57
CA MET A 103 -29.63 -0.11 -3.41
C MET A 103 -30.76 -1.15 -3.36
N THR A 104 -30.56 -2.29 -2.69
CA THR A 104 -31.59 -3.34 -2.56
C THR A 104 -32.34 -3.24 -1.24
N THR A 105 -33.64 -3.54 -1.26
CA THR A 105 -34.52 -3.59 -0.09
C THR A 105 -34.78 -5.03 0.35
N GLY A 106 -34.98 -5.26 1.64
CA GLY A 106 -35.27 -6.60 2.19
C GLY A 106 -34.27 -7.09 3.22
N ASP A 107 -34.42 -8.32 3.65
CA ASP A 107 -33.45 -9.03 4.50
C ASP A 107 -32.21 -9.47 3.71
N THR A 108 -31.14 -9.85 4.40
CA THR A 108 -29.86 -10.19 3.77
C THR A 108 -29.98 -11.33 2.75
N ALA A 109 -30.79 -12.34 3.04
CA ALA A 109 -30.97 -13.48 2.13
C ALA A 109 -31.67 -13.08 0.83
N THR A 110 -32.73 -12.27 0.92
CA THR A 110 -33.50 -11.75 -0.23
C THR A 110 -32.62 -10.83 -1.08
N LYS A 111 -31.84 -9.95 -0.46
CA LYS A 111 -30.88 -9.08 -1.15
C LYS A 111 -29.85 -9.86 -1.94
N THR A 112 -29.21 -10.84 -1.30
CA THR A 112 -28.20 -11.68 -1.94
C THR A 112 -28.79 -12.48 -3.10
N ALA A 113 -29.99 -13.03 -2.95
CA ALA A 113 -30.66 -13.75 -4.03
C ALA A 113 -30.98 -12.84 -5.24
N PHE A 114 -31.51 -11.63 -4.98
CA PHE A 114 -31.81 -10.64 -6.03
C PHE A 114 -30.54 -10.21 -6.76
N VAL A 115 -29.48 -9.87 -6.02
CA VAL A 115 -28.19 -9.46 -6.59
C VAL A 115 -27.60 -10.57 -7.46
N ASN A 116 -27.59 -11.82 -6.99
CA ASN A 116 -27.06 -12.92 -7.76
C ASN A 116 -27.88 -13.21 -9.02
N ALA A 117 -29.21 -13.17 -8.93
CA ALA A 117 -30.08 -13.32 -10.09
C ALA A 117 -29.85 -12.22 -11.15
N THR A 118 -29.65 -10.96 -10.71
CA THR A 118 -29.35 -9.84 -11.60
C THR A 118 -28.02 -10.01 -12.31
N LYS A 119 -26.98 -10.45 -11.57
CA LYS A 119 -25.65 -10.73 -12.14
C LYS A 119 -25.72 -11.83 -13.22
N GLU A 120 -26.36 -12.95 -12.89
CA GLU A 120 -26.52 -14.07 -13.84
C GLU A 120 -27.29 -13.65 -15.09
N LYS A 121 -28.39 -12.92 -14.92
CA LYS A 121 -29.19 -12.40 -16.03
C LYS A 121 -28.38 -11.45 -16.92
N PHE A 122 -27.62 -10.52 -16.33
CA PHE A 122 -26.76 -9.60 -17.11
C PHE A 122 -25.72 -10.36 -17.94
N PHE A 123 -24.98 -11.29 -17.34
CA PHE A 123 -23.94 -12.05 -18.03
C PHE A 123 -24.51 -13.03 -19.05
N HIS A 124 -25.68 -13.59 -18.81
CA HIS A 124 -26.40 -14.38 -19.79
C HIS A 124 -26.73 -13.55 -21.04
N ASN A 125 -27.33 -12.37 -20.84
CA ASN A 125 -27.66 -11.45 -21.94
C ASN A 125 -26.41 -11.00 -22.70
N LEU A 126 -25.34 -10.71 -22.00
CA LEU A 126 -24.07 -10.32 -22.62
C LEU A 126 -23.47 -11.47 -23.44
N GLN A 127 -23.55 -12.72 -22.95
CA GLN A 127 -23.09 -13.89 -23.71
C GLN A 127 -23.95 -14.15 -24.96
N GLU A 128 -25.26 -13.92 -24.89
CA GLU A 128 -26.13 -14.00 -26.09
C GLU A 128 -25.74 -12.95 -27.14
N LEU A 129 -25.44 -11.72 -26.72
CA LEU A 129 -24.93 -10.68 -27.60
C LEU A 129 -23.61 -11.09 -28.26
N TYR A 130 -22.67 -11.63 -27.49
CA TYR A 130 -21.42 -12.15 -28.06
C TYR A 130 -21.64 -13.30 -29.03
N ASN A 131 -22.53 -14.22 -28.74
CA ASN A 131 -22.85 -15.33 -29.65
C ASN A 131 -23.45 -14.81 -30.96
N SER A 132 -24.27 -13.76 -30.91
CA SER A 132 -24.92 -13.18 -32.11
C SER A 132 -23.93 -12.49 -33.04
N VAL A 133 -22.80 -11.95 -32.53
CA VAL A 133 -21.81 -11.20 -33.35
C VAL A 133 -20.54 -11.97 -33.63
N SER A 134 -20.23 -13.01 -32.89
CA SER A 134 -18.94 -13.73 -32.96
C SER A 134 -19.03 -15.18 -33.38
N ASP A 135 -20.25 -15.69 -33.59
CA ASP A 135 -20.47 -17.09 -34.00
C ASP A 135 -19.78 -18.10 -33.04
N GLY A 136 -19.86 -17.82 -31.74
CA GLY A 136 -19.30 -18.67 -30.69
C GLY A 136 -17.78 -18.54 -30.45
N LYS A 137 -17.11 -17.54 -31.07
CA LYS A 137 -15.66 -17.30 -30.89
C LYS A 137 -15.30 -16.52 -29.63
N ILE A 138 -16.30 -15.99 -28.92
CA ILE A 138 -16.14 -15.33 -27.61
C ILE A 138 -16.84 -16.21 -26.57
N THR A 139 -16.08 -16.83 -25.69
CA THR A 139 -16.60 -17.76 -24.69
C THR A 139 -16.19 -17.37 -23.30
N GLN A 140 -17.13 -17.46 -22.36
CA GLN A 140 -16.85 -17.27 -20.95
C GLN A 140 -15.98 -18.43 -20.43
N SER A 141 -14.83 -18.10 -19.84
CA SER A 141 -13.89 -19.11 -19.32
C SER A 141 -13.78 -19.12 -17.80
N GLN A 142 -14.00 -17.98 -17.16
CA GLN A 142 -13.93 -17.88 -15.70
C GLN A 142 -14.99 -16.91 -15.21
N TYR A 143 -15.61 -17.22 -14.08
CA TYR A 143 -16.59 -16.40 -13.38
C TYR A 143 -16.23 -16.37 -11.90
N VAL A 144 -15.96 -15.17 -11.37
CA VAL A 144 -15.65 -14.92 -9.96
C VAL A 144 -16.70 -13.98 -9.41
N ASN A 145 -17.39 -14.39 -8.36
CA ASN A 145 -18.41 -13.59 -7.67
C ASN A 145 -17.97 -13.34 -6.23
N ILE A 146 -17.90 -12.07 -5.84
CA ILE A 146 -17.51 -11.62 -4.52
C ILE A 146 -18.66 -10.84 -3.91
N GLY A 147 -19.13 -11.27 -2.74
CA GLY A 147 -20.19 -10.55 -2.00
C GLY A 147 -19.64 -9.28 -1.35
N ALA A 148 -20.49 -8.25 -1.23
CA ALA A 148 -20.11 -6.97 -0.63
C ALA A 148 -19.67 -7.10 0.84
N SER A 149 -20.29 -8.00 1.60
CA SER A 149 -19.90 -8.29 2.99
C SER A 149 -18.46 -8.79 3.14
N PHE A 150 -17.97 -9.53 2.14
CA PHE A 150 -16.57 -9.97 2.09
C PHE A 150 -15.63 -8.80 1.83
N GLY A 151 -16.00 -7.89 0.92
CA GLY A 151 -15.23 -6.68 0.64
C GLY A 151 -15.12 -5.76 1.87
N GLU A 152 -16.21 -5.59 2.62
CA GLU A 152 -16.20 -4.82 3.87
C GLU A 152 -15.30 -5.48 4.94
N TYR A 153 -15.37 -6.79 5.07
CA TYR A 153 -14.48 -7.54 5.95
C TYR A 153 -13.00 -7.33 5.59
N ILE A 154 -12.65 -7.38 4.30
CA ILE A 154 -11.27 -7.14 3.83
C ILE A 154 -10.81 -5.73 4.15
N LYS A 155 -11.63 -4.69 3.88
CA LYS A 155 -11.31 -3.30 4.20
C LYS A 155 -11.02 -3.13 5.69
N ASN A 156 -11.92 -3.59 6.54
CA ASN A 156 -11.80 -3.48 7.99
C ASN A 156 -10.56 -4.24 8.52
N SER A 157 -10.35 -5.47 8.04
CA SER A 157 -9.17 -6.26 8.39
C SER A 157 -7.87 -5.61 7.92
N GLY A 158 -7.86 -4.98 6.75
CA GLY A 158 -6.74 -4.22 6.21
C GLY A 158 -6.37 -3.03 7.09
N TYR A 159 -7.34 -2.20 7.46
CA TYR A 159 -7.11 -1.05 8.37
C TYR A 159 -6.61 -1.48 9.74
N ILE A 160 -7.22 -2.50 10.32
CA ILE A 160 -6.81 -3.04 11.63
C ILE A 160 -5.38 -3.58 11.52
N SER A 161 -5.07 -4.37 10.49
CA SER A 161 -3.75 -4.97 10.30
C SER A 161 -2.66 -3.92 10.11
N LEU A 162 -2.89 -2.92 9.25
CA LEU A 162 -1.94 -1.82 9.03
C LEU A 162 -1.66 -1.05 10.34
N THR A 163 -2.71 -0.70 11.08
CA THR A 163 -2.57 0.01 12.35
C THR A 163 -1.82 -0.82 13.38
N LEU A 164 -2.19 -2.10 13.51
CA LEU A 164 -1.61 -3.01 14.50
C LEU A 164 -0.13 -3.26 14.22
N VAL A 165 0.25 -3.44 12.95
CA VAL A 165 1.64 -3.64 12.53
C VAL A 165 2.49 -2.41 12.87
N VAL A 166 2.03 -1.18 12.59
CA VAL A 166 2.76 0.05 12.94
C VAL A 166 2.97 0.15 14.46
N ILE A 167 1.93 -0.12 15.26
CA ILE A 167 2.01 -0.09 16.73
C ILE A 167 2.98 -1.16 17.24
N MET A 168 2.85 -2.39 16.76
CA MET A 168 3.70 -3.51 17.21
C MET A 168 5.18 -3.29 16.86
N ILE A 169 5.46 -2.79 15.65
CA ILE A 169 6.82 -2.43 15.25
C ILE A 169 7.37 -1.31 16.15
N SER A 170 6.59 -0.27 16.42
CA SER A 170 7.01 0.84 17.28
C SER A 170 7.32 0.36 18.71
N ILE A 171 6.49 -0.52 19.29
CA ILE A 171 6.72 -1.13 20.59
C ILE A 171 8.00 -2.01 20.57
N TYR A 172 8.17 -2.82 19.52
CA TYR A 172 9.37 -3.63 19.34
C TYR A 172 10.64 -2.78 19.30
N ILE A 173 10.64 -1.69 18.55
CA ILE A 173 11.77 -0.75 18.47
C ILE A 173 12.05 -0.12 19.84
N MET A 174 11.01 0.31 20.56
CA MET A 174 11.17 0.83 21.91
C MET A 174 11.85 -0.18 22.85
N TYR A 175 11.45 -1.44 22.77
CA TYR A 175 12.04 -2.53 23.53
C TYR A 175 13.49 -2.83 23.11
N ALA A 176 13.74 -2.96 21.80
CA ALA A 176 15.07 -3.29 21.24
C ALA A 176 16.13 -2.22 21.53
N PHE A 177 15.71 -0.96 21.65
CA PHE A 177 16.60 0.16 22.00
C PHE A 177 16.57 0.52 23.50
N SER A 178 15.81 -0.21 24.32
CA SER A 178 15.73 0.03 25.76
C SER A 178 17.09 -0.18 26.44
N GLY A 179 17.52 0.81 27.24
CA GLY A 179 18.80 0.76 27.95
C GLY A 179 20.05 0.74 27.06
N ALA A 180 19.86 0.87 25.75
CA ALA A 180 20.95 0.76 24.79
C ALA A 180 21.95 1.92 24.83
N ILE A 181 21.48 3.12 25.21
CA ILE A 181 22.27 4.34 25.26
C ILE A 181 22.13 4.95 26.65
N PRO A 182 23.21 5.04 27.45
CA PRO A 182 23.17 5.69 28.74
C PRO A 182 22.80 7.17 28.61
N GLY A 183 21.78 7.61 29.37
CA GLY A 183 21.33 9.02 29.37
C GLY A 183 20.38 9.40 28.23
N MET A 184 20.00 8.45 27.37
CA MET A 184 19.03 8.67 26.30
C MET A 184 17.83 7.72 26.46
N ALA A 185 16.63 8.26 26.37
CA ALA A 185 15.41 7.45 26.40
C ALA A 185 15.23 6.67 25.09
N SER A 186 14.56 5.53 25.14
CA SER A 186 14.28 4.70 23.95
C SER A 186 13.03 5.14 23.16
N TRP A 187 12.12 5.85 23.80
CA TRP A 187 10.85 6.25 23.18
C TRP A 187 11.01 7.13 21.91
N PRO A 188 12.04 8.03 21.77
CA PRO A 188 12.20 8.78 20.52
C PRO A 188 12.44 7.89 19.30
N PHE A 189 13.18 6.78 19.48
CA PHE A 189 13.38 5.81 18.39
C PHE A 189 12.05 5.18 17.95
N ALA A 190 11.19 4.82 18.89
CA ALA A 190 9.87 4.25 18.58
C ALA A 190 8.97 5.26 17.88
N VAL A 191 8.90 6.50 18.38
CA VAL A 191 8.05 7.55 17.80
C VAL A 191 8.51 7.91 16.40
N VAL A 192 9.81 8.14 16.20
CA VAL A 192 10.36 8.46 14.87
C VAL A 192 10.10 7.33 13.88
N THR A 193 10.30 6.09 14.30
CA THR A 193 10.03 4.92 13.46
C THR A 193 8.54 4.83 13.12
N GLY A 194 7.66 4.97 14.11
CA GLY A 194 6.20 4.92 13.87
C GLY A 194 5.72 6.01 12.91
N ILE A 195 6.21 7.25 13.09
CA ILE A 195 5.89 8.38 12.19
C ILE A 195 6.40 8.12 10.77
N SER A 196 7.64 7.61 10.64
CA SER A 196 8.22 7.29 9.33
C SER A 196 7.44 6.20 8.63
N LEU A 197 7.08 5.11 9.32
CA LEU A 197 6.28 4.02 8.74
C LEU A 197 4.90 4.48 8.30
N LEU A 198 4.23 5.30 9.12
CA LEU A 198 2.94 5.88 8.76
C LEU A 198 3.06 6.77 7.52
N HIS A 199 4.08 7.63 7.50
CA HIS A 199 4.39 8.48 6.33
C HIS A 199 4.57 7.63 5.07
N ASP A 200 5.36 6.56 5.13
CA ASP A 200 5.71 5.76 3.95
C ASP A 200 4.49 5.05 3.36
N VAL A 201 3.64 4.45 4.20
CA VAL A 201 2.40 3.82 3.75
C VAL A 201 1.44 4.83 3.16
N VAL A 202 1.22 5.96 3.83
CA VAL A 202 0.29 6.99 3.37
C VAL A 202 0.76 7.59 2.04
N VAL A 203 2.08 7.88 1.91
CA VAL A 203 2.62 8.45 0.67
C VAL A 203 2.58 7.44 -0.47
N ALA A 204 2.96 6.18 -0.22
CA ALA A 204 2.87 5.13 -1.23
C ALA A 204 1.42 4.90 -1.70
N PHE A 205 0.45 4.91 -0.77
CA PHE A 205 -0.97 4.83 -1.07
C PHE A 205 -1.45 6.02 -1.92
N GLY A 206 -1.08 7.26 -1.54
CA GLY A 206 -1.47 8.46 -2.30
C GLY A 206 -0.91 8.50 -3.72
N LEU A 207 0.34 8.06 -3.92
CA LEU A 207 0.93 7.91 -5.25
C LEU A 207 0.22 6.83 -6.07
N TYR A 208 -0.23 5.76 -5.41
CA TYR A 208 -1.02 4.72 -6.06
C TYR A 208 -2.41 5.24 -6.46
N VAL A 209 -3.10 6.00 -5.61
CA VAL A 209 -4.38 6.67 -5.93
C VAL A 209 -4.22 7.59 -7.14
N LEU A 210 -3.15 8.39 -7.20
CA LEU A 210 -2.84 9.22 -8.36
C LEU A 210 -2.68 8.38 -9.64
N THR A 211 -2.01 7.24 -9.53
CA THR A 211 -1.86 6.33 -10.68
C THR A 211 -3.19 5.72 -11.09
N SER A 212 -4.03 5.30 -10.14
CA SER A 212 -5.37 4.79 -10.39
C SER A 212 -6.28 5.81 -11.11
N ALA A 213 -6.15 7.09 -10.74
CA ALA A 213 -6.90 8.17 -11.40
C ALA A 213 -6.51 8.38 -12.87
N ILE A 214 -5.24 8.16 -13.21
CA ILE A 214 -4.72 8.31 -14.58
C ILE A 214 -4.92 7.03 -15.40
N PHE A 215 -4.73 5.89 -14.77
CA PHE A 215 -4.77 4.56 -15.39
C PHE A 215 -5.78 3.66 -14.67
N PRO A 216 -7.03 3.56 -15.15
CA PRO A 216 -8.09 2.79 -14.49
C PRO A 216 -7.81 1.28 -14.30
N ALA A 217 -6.80 0.75 -15.00
CA ALA A 217 -6.34 -0.63 -14.79
C ALA A 217 -5.71 -0.88 -13.41
N PHE A 218 -5.19 0.18 -12.75
CA PHE A 218 -4.63 0.08 -11.40
C PHE A 218 -5.73 0.37 -10.37
N LYS A 219 -6.29 -0.69 -9.80
CA LYS A 219 -7.38 -0.63 -8.83
C LYS A 219 -6.85 -0.72 -7.40
N ILE A 220 -7.63 -0.14 -6.49
CA ILE A 220 -7.45 -0.37 -5.05
C ILE A 220 -8.13 -1.69 -4.70
N ASP A 221 -7.33 -2.71 -4.45
CA ASP A 221 -7.77 -4.10 -4.23
C ASP A 221 -7.04 -4.74 -3.03
N ILE A 222 -7.27 -6.02 -2.79
CA ILE A 222 -6.61 -6.78 -1.72
C ILE A 222 -5.08 -6.85 -1.93
N PHE A 223 -4.62 -6.85 -3.19
CA PHE A 223 -3.19 -6.87 -3.49
C PHE A 223 -2.51 -5.57 -3.08
N LEU A 224 -3.18 -4.42 -3.24
CA LEU A 224 -2.68 -3.14 -2.72
C LEU A 224 -2.54 -3.16 -1.19
N ILE A 225 -3.55 -3.67 -0.46
CA ILE A 225 -3.47 -3.80 1.01
C ILE A 225 -2.29 -4.68 1.41
N THR A 226 -2.10 -5.80 0.71
CA THR A 226 -0.97 -6.72 0.93
C THR A 226 0.37 -6.04 0.63
N ALA A 227 0.45 -5.24 -0.44
CA ALA A 227 1.64 -4.46 -0.76
C ALA A 227 1.97 -3.45 0.35
N MET A 228 0.97 -2.72 0.88
CA MET A 228 1.17 -1.75 1.97
C MET A 228 1.72 -2.42 3.23
N LEU A 229 1.19 -3.59 3.61
CA LEU A 229 1.73 -4.39 4.73
C LEU A 229 3.17 -4.84 4.48
N THR A 230 3.49 -5.24 3.26
CA THR A 230 4.84 -5.67 2.87
C THR A 230 5.82 -4.51 2.88
N VAL A 231 5.40 -3.33 2.40
CA VAL A 231 6.17 -2.08 2.42
C VAL A 231 6.59 -1.69 3.84
N LEU A 232 5.70 -1.85 4.84
CA LEU A 232 6.05 -1.60 6.25
C LEU A 232 7.24 -2.44 6.70
N GLY A 233 7.21 -3.74 6.38
CA GLY A 233 8.31 -4.66 6.73
C GLY A 233 9.62 -4.32 6.00
N TYR A 234 9.53 -3.81 4.77
CA TYR A 234 10.69 -3.39 4.01
C TYR A 234 11.27 -2.05 4.50
N SER A 235 10.42 -1.03 4.68
CA SER A 235 10.84 0.31 5.11
C SER A 235 11.55 0.30 6.46
N ILE A 236 11.05 -0.49 7.42
CA ILE A 236 11.66 -0.60 8.74
C ILE A 236 13.10 -1.11 8.71
N ASN A 237 13.45 -1.98 7.74
CA ASN A 237 14.79 -2.56 7.66
C ASN A 237 15.88 -1.49 7.52
N ASP A 238 15.70 -0.53 6.63
CA ASP A 238 16.66 0.57 6.45
C ASP A 238 16.71 1.49 7.67
N THR A 239 15.56 1.79 8.26
CA THR A 239 15.46 2.60 9.48
C THR A 239 16.23 1.94 10.64
N ILE A 240 16.05 0.64 10.88
CA ILE A 240 16.76 -0.10 11.93
C ILE A 240 18.28 -0.05 11.72
N VAL A 241 18.75 -0.22 10.49
CA VAL A 241 20.18 -0.19 10.17
C VAL A 241 20.82 1.14 10.53
N ILE A 242 20.15 2.27 10.18
CA ILE A 242 20.64 3.62 10.52
C ILE A 242 20.59 3.82 12.04
N MET A 243 19.48 3.47 12.69
CA MET A 243 19.29 3.64 14.13
C MET A 243 20.30 2.81 14.95
N ASP A 244 20.59 1.58 14.54
CA ASP A 244 21.61 0.76 15.17
C ASP A 244 23.02 1.35 15.00
N ARG A 245 23.32 1.92 13.83
CA ARG A 245 24.59 2.66 13.62
C ARG A 245 24.68 3.90 14.51
N VAL A 246 23.60 4.68 14.63
CA VAL A 246 23.52 5.82 15.58
C VAL A 246 23.83 5.33 16.99
N ARG A 247 23.19 4.25 17.42
CA ARG A 247 23.40 3.63 18.74
C ARG A 247 24.86 3.21 18.96
N ALA A 248 25.46 2.54 17.97
CA ALA A 248 26.85 2.09 18.05
C ALA A 248 27.82 3.29 18.17
N THR A 249 27.65 4.29 17.33
CA THR A 249 28.49 5.50 17.34
C THR A 249 28.36 6.29 18.64
N LEU A 250 27.13 6.41 19.20
CA LEU A 250 26.90 7.05 20.50
C LEU A 250 27.61 6.33 21.67
N LYS A 251 27.78 5.02 21.59
CA LYS A 251 28.55 4.26 22.60
C LYS A 251 30.05 4.47 22.51
N GLU A 252 30.56 4.57 21.29
CA GLU A 252 31.99 4.72 21.01
C GLU A 252 32.46 6.15 21.22
N GLU A 253 31.70 7.14 20.76
CA GLU A 253 32.08 8.53 20.67
C GLU A 253 31.24 9.45 21.59
N LYS A 254 31.41 9.29 22.90
CA LYS A 254 30.61 9.99 23.93
C LYS A 254 30.75 11.53 23.94
N LYS A 255 31.75 12.09 23.26
CA LYS A 255 32.03 13.53 23.26
C LYS A 255 31.44 14.28 22.05
N LYS A 256 30.98 13.57 21.03
CA LYS A 256 30.36 14.19 19.84
C LYS A 256 28.91 14.59 20.12
N ASN A 257 28.50 15.65 19.46
CA ASN A 257 27.08 16.05 19.50
C ASN A 257 26.21 15.12 18.63
N LEU A 258 24.94 14.98 18.98
CA LEU A 258 23.98 14.09 18.32
C LEU A 258 23.85 14.38 16.80
N PRO A 259 23.74 15.64 16.32
CA PRO A 259 23.69 15.95 14.90
C PRO A 259 24.85 15.35 14.10
N THR A 260 26.09 15.46 14.60
CA THR A 260 27.27 14.91 13.93
C THR A 260 27.25 13.38 13.89
N ILE A 261 26.83 12.75 14.98
CA ILE A 261 26.72 11.28 15.08
C ILE A 261 25.70 10.77 14.07
N ILE A 262 24.55 11.44 13.94
CA ILE A 262 23.50 11.04 12.99
C ILE A 262 24.01 11.21 11.55
N ASP A 263 24.65 12.31 11.21
CA ASP A 263 25.23 12.50 9.87
C ASP A 263 26.27 11.43 9.54
N GLU A 264 27.15 11.07 10.47
CA GLU A 264 28.12 9.99 10.31
C GLU A 264 27.44 8.62 10.15
N ALA A 265 26.42 8.34 10.93
CA ALA A 265 25.66 7.09 10.84
C ALA A 265 24.96 6.95 9.48
N ILE A 266 24.31 8.01 8.99
CA ILE A 266 23.67 8.03 7.67
C ILE A 266 24.71 7.76 6.58
N HIS A 267 25.84 8.48 6.58
CA HIS A 267 26.89 8.28 5.56
C HIS A 267 27.48 6.88 5.62
N GLY A 268 27.66 6.33 6.83
CA GLY A 268 28.21 4.98 7.02
C GLY A 268 27.28 3.85 6.56
N THR A 269 25.98 4.08 6.52
CA THR A 269 24.96 3.07 6.16
C THR A 269 24.33 3.30 4.79
N MET A 270 24.38 4.53 4.26
CA MET A 270 23.71 4.94 3.02
C MET A 270 24.03 4.04 1.82
N ARG A 271 25.30 3.65 1.65
CA ARG A 271 25.69 2.75 0.56
C ARG A 271 24.97 1.40 0.63
N ARG A 272 24.83 0.85 1.83
CA ARG A 272 24.12 -0.41 2.06
C ARG A 272 22.63 -0.24 1.76
N SER A 273 21.98 0.79 2.31
CA SER A 273 20.55 1.06 2.09
C SER A 273 20.24 1.28 0.61
N LEU A 274 21.07 2.07 -0.10
CA LEU A 274 20.86 2.30 -1.53
C LEU A 274 21.04 1.02 -2.37
N PHE A 275 22.03 0.19 -2.08
CA PHE A 275 22.22 -1.05 -2.83
C PHE A 275 21.14 -2.09 -2.55
N THR A 276 20.68 -2.25 -1.30
CA THR A 276 19.57 -3.15 -0.98
C THR A 276 18.28 -2.71 -1.66
N SER A 277 17.96 -1.42 -1.64
CA SER A 277 16.79 -0.88 -2.31
C SER A 277 16.89 -1.00 -3.82
N LEU A 278 18.06 -0.73 -4.40
CA LEU A 278 18.26 -0.85 -5.84
C LEU A 278 18.10 -2.29 -6.33
N THR A 279 18.61 -3.29 -5.59
CA THR A 279 18.43 -4.70 -5.97
C THR A 279 16.97 -5.11 -5.99
N ILE A 280 16.17 -4.68 -5.01
CA ILE A 280 14.73 -4.95 -4.98
C ILE A 280 14.02 -4.21 -6.11
N LEU A 281 14.35 -2.93 -6.34
CA LEU A 281 13.75 -2.14 -7.41
C LEU A 281 14.01 -2.77 -8.80
N ILE A 282 15.20 -3.31 -9.05
CA ILE A 282 15.49 -4.03 -10.30
C ILE A 282 14.56 -5.23 -10.48
N VAL A 283 14.36 -6.03 -9.43
CA VAL A 283 13.45 -7.18 -9.49
C VAL A 283 12.01 -6.73 -9.68
N LEU A 284 11.55 -5.72 -8.93
CA LEU A 284 10.20 -5.18 -9.07
C LEU A 284 9.97 -4.58 -10.45
N LEU A 285 10.94 -3.86 -11.02
CA LEU A 285 10.83 -3.33 -12.40
C LEU A 285 10.76 -4.46 -13.44
N ALA A 286 11.56 -5.51 -13.28
CA ALA A 286 11.45 -6.68 -14.15
C ALA A 286 10.07 -7.34 -14.05
N MET A 287 9.53 -7.49 -12.83
CA MET A 287 8.17 -8.02 -12.62
C MET A 287 7.08 -7.08 -13.16
N PHE A 288 7.27 -5.77 -13.08
CA PHE A 288 6.33 -4.79 -13.63
C PHE A 288 6.25 -4.85 -15.15
N ILE A 289 7.41 -5.02 -15.81
CA ILE A 289 7.50 -5.06 -17.29
C ILE A 289 7.07 -6.42 -17.84
N PHE A 290 7.56 -7.51 -17.26
CA PHE A 290 7.41 -8.86 -17.80
C PHE A 290 6.39 -9.74 -17.04
N GLY A 291 5.93 -9.29 -15.88
CA GLY A 291 4.97 -10.04 -15.06
C GLY A 291 3.53 -9.97 -15.56
N PRO A 292 2.67 -10.84 -15.04
CA PRO A 292 1.25 -10.85 -15.39
C PRO A 292 0.52 -9.59 -14.91
N GLU A 293 -0.49 -9.15 -15.67
CA GLU A 293 -1.29 -7.95 -15.36
C GLU A 293 -1.90 -7.98 -13.95
N SER A 294 -2.32 -9.15 -13.50
CA SER A 294 -2.99 -9.32 -12.20
C SER A 294 -2.17 -8.88 -11.00
N ILE A 295 -0.84 -8.87 -11.10
CA ILE A 295 0.04 -8.44 -10.00
C ILE A 295 0.71 -7.09 -10.26
N LYS A 296 0.50 -6.45 -11.41
CA LYS A 296 1.15 -5.15 -11.71
C LYS A 296 0.81 -4.07 -10.69
N GLY A 297 -0.43 -4.05 -10.20
CA GLY A 297 -0.84 -3.12 -9.15
C GLY A 297 -0.05 -3.34 -7.85
N PHE A 298 0.06 -4.58 -7.40
CA PHE A 298 0.89 -4.96 -6.25
C PHE A 298 2.34 -4.50 -6.43
N VAL A 299 2.94 -4.84 -7.58
CA VAL A 299 4.34 -4.51 -7.87
C VAL A 299 4.57 -3.01 -7.91
N LEU A 300 3.66 -2.24 -8.52
CA LEU A 300 3.75 -0.78 -8.55
C LEU A 300 3.69 -0.16 -7.15
N ALA A 301 2.78 -0.64 -6.32
CA ALA A 301 2.69 -0.20 -4.93
C ALA A 301 3.97 -0.51 -4.13
N MET A 302 4.57 -1.68 -4.36
CA MET A 302 5.87 -2.05 -3.80
C MET A 302 7.00 -1.14 -4.28
N ILE A 303 7.02 -0.74 -5.57
CA ILE A 303 7.99 0.23 -6.10
C ILE A 303 7.86 1.57 -5.37
N PHE A 304 6.64 2.12 -5.27
CA PHE A 304 6.42 3.37 -4.54
C PHE A 304 6.87 3.27 -3.09
N GLY A 305 6.44 2.22 -2.39
CA GLY A 305 6.81 2.01 -1.00
C GLY A 305 8.32 1.85 -0.78
N THR A 306 9.01 1.13 -1.68
CA THR A 306 10.47 0.96 -1.59
C THR A 306 11.20 2.29 -1.77
N VAL A 307 10.82 3.10 -2.76
CA VAL A 307 11.44 4.40 -3.02
C VAL A 307 11.18 5.36 -1.86
N VAL A 308 9.94 5.45 -1.41
CA VAL A 308 9.54 6.34 -0.30
C VAL A 308 10.21 5.91 1.00
N GLY A 309 10.20 4.61 1.36
CA GLY A 309 10.78 4.10 2.59
C GLY A 309 12.30 4.25 2.65
N THR A 310 12.99 4.07 1.54
CA THR A 310 14.44 4.33 1.47
C THR A 310 14.75 5.81 1.67
N TRP A 311 13.96 6.69 1.03
CA TRP A 311 14.13 8.13 1.19
C TRP A 311 13.82 8.59 2.62
N SER A 312 12.71 8.15 3.19
CA SER A 312 12.25 8.56 4.52
C SER A 312 13.21 8.13 5.64
N SER A 313 13.80 6.95 5.54
CA SER A 313 14.77 6.46 6.53
C SER A 313 15.99 7.37 6.64
N ILE A 314 16.48 7.89 5.51
CA ILE A 314 17.68 8.75 5.42
C ILE A 314 17.34 10.20 5.76
N PHE A 315 16.26 10.73 5.19
CA PHE A 315 15.98 12.17 5.22
C PHE A 315 14.94 12.60 6.27
N LEU A 316 14.10 11.67 6.74
CA LEU A 316 13.05 11.94 7.72
C LEU A 316 13.37 11.29 9.07
N ALA A 317 13.45 9.96 9.11
CA ALA A 317 13.54 9.23 10.38
C ALA A 317 14.83 9.53 11.15
N ALA A 318 15.99 9.36 10.55
CA ALA A 318 17.25 9.56 11.27
C ALA A 318 17.46 11.02 11.72
N PRO A 319 17.24 12.05 10.88
CA PRO A 319 17.34 13.44 11.35
C PRO A 319 16.32 13.85 12.41
N ALA A 320 15.13 13.24 12.43
CA ALA A 320 14.08 13.55 13.40
C ALA A 320 14.45 13.17 14.84
N LEU A 321 15.39 12.24 15.02
CA LEU A 321 15.91 11.93 16.35
C LEU A 321 16.53 13.16 17.06
N VAL A 322 17.13 14.07 16.30
CA VAL A 322 17.72 15.30 16.88
C VAL A 322 16.66 16.15 17.56
N ASP A 323 15.47 16.23 16.96
CA ASP A 323 14.40 17.13 17.44
C ASP A 323 13.60 16.50 18.59
N LEU A 324 13.61 15.18 18.72
CA LEU A 324 12.90 14.44 19.78
C LEU A 324 13.78 14.04 20.95
N THR A 325 15.09 14.31 20.89
CA THR A 325 16.03 13.84 21.89
C THR A 325 16.83 14.98 22.49
N ASP A 326 16.67 15.21 23.81
CA ASP A 326 17.56 16.05 24.60
C ASP A 326 18.84 15.27 24.96
N PHE A 327 19.75 15.17 24.00
CA PHE A 327 21.04 14.53 24.24
C PHE A 327 22.08 15.57 24.64
N ASP A 328 22.52 15.51 25.90
CA ASP A 328 23.66 16.27 26.41
C ASP A 328 24.85 15.32 26.63
N PRO A 329 25.92 15.40 25.84
CA PRO A 329 27.12 14.56 25.99
C PRO A 329 27.81 14.77 27.34
N ASN A 330 27.58 15.90 28.03
CA ASN A 330 28.17 16.22 29.33
C ASN A 330 27.27 15.84 30.53
N LYS A 331 26.05 15.37 30.27
CA LYS A 331 25.11 14.99 31.34
C LYS A 331 25.68 13.80 32.11
N LYS A 332 26.10 14.05 33.35
CA LYS A 332 26.56 13.00 34.25
C LYS A 332 25.41 12.01 34.46
N ILE A 333 25.61 10.79 34.01
CA ILE A 333 24.67 9.69 34.30
C ILE A 333 24.68 9.48 35.80
N PRO A 334 23.54 9.52 36.51
CA PRO A 334 23.48 9.13 37.88
C PRO A 334 24.06 7.70 38.01
N LYS A 335 25.17 7.55 38.76
CA LYS A 335 25.69 6.22 39.06
C LYS A 335 24.53 5.44 39.68
N LYS A 336 24.20 4.27 39.14
CA LYS A 336 23.31 3.34 39.82
C LYS A 336 23.85 3.22 41.24
N PRO A 337 23.02 3.37 42.30
CA PRO A 337 23.48 3.20 43.66
C PRO A 337 24.14 1.83 43.76
N ARG A 338 25.37 1.82 44.25
CA ARG A 338 26.07 0.56 44.55
C ARG A 338 25.23 -0.18 45.60
N ARG A 339 24.87 -1.38 45.32
CA ARG A 339 24.32 -2.30 46.29
C ARG A 339 25.48 -3.14 46.81
N ASP A 340 25.56 -3.31 48.13
CA ASP A 340 26.44 -4.30 48.72
C ASP A 340 25.96 -5.75 48.44
N GLU A 341 26.70 -6.74 48.89
CA GLU A 341 26.36 -8.15 48.71
C GLU A 341 25.01 -8.52 49.38
N ASP A 342 24.55 -7.72 50.32
CA ASP A 342 23.26 -7.89 51.02
C ASP A 342 22.12 -7.07 50.39
N GLY A 343 22.37 -6.36 49.25
CA GLY A 343 21.37 -5.60 48.51
C GLY A 343 21.04 -4.22 49.06
N ILE A 344 21.81 -3.73 50.08
CA ILE A 344 21.64 -2.41 50.68
C ILE A 344 22.25 -1.33 49.76
N ILE A 345 21.54 -0.20 49.60
CA ILE A 345 21.99 0.95 48.81
C ILE A 345 23.06 1.69 49.64
N LEU A 346 24.29 1.77 49.10
CA LEU A 346 25.41 2.54 49.66
C LEU A 346 25.40 3.97 49.11
#